data_b7d1ed11db1222a9b7d65c7e590b68ec
#
_entry.id   b7d1ed11db1222a9b7d65c7e590b68ec
#
_cell.length_a   1.000
_cell.length_b   1.000
_cell.length_c   1.000
_cell.angle_alpha   90.00
_cell.angle_beta   90.00
_cell.angle_gamma   90.00
#
_symmetry.space_group_name_H-M   'P 1'
#
loop_
_entity.id
_entity.type
_entity.pdbx_description
1 polymer ?
#
loop_
_entity_poly.entity_id
_entity_poly.type
_entity_poly.pdbx_seq_one_letter_code
_entity_poly.pdbx_strand_id
1 'polypeptide(L)'
;MEAMESDNEEVDTSPVENAWAMKIPKFTSEDNPHGLLEESKFATLFPKYREQYLKECWPLVQKVLKDHHIIAELDLIEGSLSVKTTRKTWDPYIIVKARDMMKLLSRSVPFEQAVRVLEDEIGCDIIKINSFVRKQETFIKRRQRLIGPNGVTLKSIELLTECYVLVQGNTVSAVGPYKGLVQARRIIEDTMKNIHPMYNIKTLMIKRELMKDPKLKNENWDRFLPKFKSKNVPRKVSKKKNKKPYTPFPPPQPESKIDKQLATGEYFLKSDQKRAKHLHEKEEKQALVKKSRDEQRQKAYVPPQEKTAGPSTSNTELDISKLKAKMKKYSKGHKGLKKSQLVMLVYDVRGYTSFGKLNKFYLVMSCFLNGSSAPSFLSAVNNNTWIFYQF
;
A
#
# COMPACT_ATOMS: atom_id res chain seq x y z
N MET A 1 56.55 -38.37 -18.61
CA MET A 1 56.38 -37.00 -18.10
C MET A 1 56.13 -36.13 -19.32
N GLU A 2 54.90 -36.00 -19.69
CA GLU A 2 54.46 -35.09 -20.73
C GLU A 2 54.23 -33.71 -20.07
N ALA A 3 54.98 -32.73 -20.53
CA ALA A 3 54.89 -31.36 -20.11
C ALA A 3 53.51 -30.83 -20.59
N MET A 4 52.64 -30.40 -19.67
CA MET A 4 51.50 -29.60 -20.01
C MET A 4 51.99 -28.25 -20.53
N GLU A 5 51.95 -28.07 -21.85
CA GLU A 5 52.06 -26.77 -22.47
C GLU A 5 50.83 -25.95 -22.00
N SER A 6 51.08 -24.95 -21.18
CA SER A 6 50.09 -23.95 -20.82
C SER A 6 49.90 -23.07 -22.04
N ASP A 7 48.79 -23.21 -22.74
CA ASP A 7 48.32 -22.24 -23.72
C ASP A 7 48.12 -20.91 -23.01
N ASN A 8 49.13 -20.09 -22.96
CA ASN A 8 49.05 -18.68 -22.67
C ASN A 8 48.38 -18.01 -23.88
N GLU A 9 47.09 -18.08 -23.99
CA GLU A 9 46.38 -17.17 -24.86
C GLU A 9 46.65 -15.74 -24.40
N GLU A 10 47.49 -15.02 -25.16
CA GLU A 10 47.74 -13.60 -24.94
C GLU A 10 46.38 -12.87 -25.03
N VAL A 11 45.86 -12.48 -23.89
CA VAL A 11 44.64 -11.70 -23.83
C VAL A 11 44.86 -10.39 -24.55
N ASP A 12 44.18 -10.20 -25.69
CA ASP A 12 44.24 -8.97 -26.47
C ASP A 12 43.76 -7.79 -25.65
N THR A 13 44.71 -6.97 -25.19
CA THR A 13 44.47 -5.78 -24.36
C THR A 13 44.23 -4.51 -25.19
N SER A 14 44.06 -4.63 -26.50
CA SER A 14 43.80 -3.49 -27.37
C SER A 14 42.47 -2.80 -27.02
N PRO A 15 42.39 -1.46 -27.06
CA PRO A 15 41.16 -0.74 -26.77
C PRO A 15 40.09 -1.03 -27.84
N VAL A 16 39.02 -1.67 -27.44
CA VAL A 16 37.89 -1.99 -28.33
C VAL A 16 37.02 -0.73 -28.53
N GLU A 17 36.87 -0.31 -29.79
CA GLU A 17 35.95 0.77 -30.14
C GLU A 17 34.49 0.38 -29.79
N ASN A 18 33.81 1.27 -29.07
CA ASN A 18 32.43 1.04 -28.60
C ASN A 18 32.22 -0.17 -27.66
N ALA A 19 33.16 -0.42 -26.73
CA ALA A 19 33.04 -1.50 -25.73
C ALA A 19 31.69 -1.54 -25.00
N TRP A 20 31.07 -0.38 -24.78
CA TRP A 20 29.71 -0.26 -24.15
C TRP A 20 28.58 -0.70 -25.05
N ALA A 21 28.77 -0.85 -26.34
CA ALA A 21 27.80 -1.31 -27.32
C ALA A 21 27.95 -2.80 -27.64
N MET A 22 28.98 -3.47 -27.12
CA MET A 22 29.20 -4.90 -27.32
C MET A 22 27.98 -5.68 -26.72
N LYS A 23 27.49 -6.60 -27.53
CA LYS A 23 26.49 -7.57 -27.05
C LYS A 23 27.21 -8.68 -26.31
N ILE A 24 26.98 -8.79 -25.03
CA ILE A 24 27.50 -9.88 -24.21
C ILE A 24 26.84 -11.18 -24.72
N PRO A 25 27.61 -12.21 -25.06
CA PRO A 25 27.07 -13.51 -25.47
C PRO A 25 26.24 -14.10 -24.31
N LYS A 26 25.29 -14.96 -24.63
CA LYS A 26 24.51 -15.68 -23.61
C LYS A 26 25.42 -16.71 -22.96
N PHE A 27 25.29 -16.85 -21.65
CA PHE A 27 25.95 -17.90 -20.90
C PHE A 27 25.47 -19.27 -21.35
N THR A 28 26.38 -20.17 -21.70
CA THR A 28 26.09 -21.49 -22.25
C THR A 28 26.63 -22.60 -21.35
N SER A 29 26.28 -23.85 -21.63
CA SER A 29 26.78 -25.00 -20.88
C SER A 29 28.28 -25.25 -21.09
N GLU A 30 28.87 -24.69 -22.16
CA GLU A 30 30.31 -24.78 -22.46
C GLU A 30 31.12 -23.90 -21.52
N ASP A 31 30.56 -22.79 -21.04
CA ASP A 31 31.21 -21.88 -20.10
C ASP A 31 31.38 -22.48 -18.69
N ASN A 32 30.56 -23.49 -18.34
CA ASN A 32 30.66 -24.19 -17.06
C ASN A 32 30.38 -25.70 -17.20
N PRO A 33 31.32 -26.48 -17.74
CA PRO A 33 31.16 -27.91 -17.98
C PRO A 33 31.05 -28.74 -16.68
N HIS A 34 31.60 -28.24 -15.59
CA HIS A 34 31.61 -28.97 -14.32
C HIS A 34 30.35 -28.82 -13.48
N GLY A 35 29.47 -27.87 -13.82
CA GLY A 35 28.26 -27.58 -13.08
C GLY A 35 28.53 -26.99 -11.68
N LEU A 36 27.57 -27.14 -10.78
CA LEU A 36 27.65 -26.59 -9.42
C LEU A 36 28.20 -27.59 -8.42
N LEU A 37 29.11 -27.14 -7.54
CA LEU A 37 29.71 -27.96 -6.48
C LEU A 37 28.71 -28.28 -5.38
N GLU A 38 27.85 -27.30 -5.00
CA GLU A 38 26.89 -27.42 -3.91
C GLU A 38 25.45 -27.19 -4.39
N GLU A 39 24.51 -27.84 -3.73
CA GLU A 39 23.08 -27.65 -3.99
C GLU A 39 22.55 -26.45 -3.20
N SER A 40 21.96 -25.49 -3.91
CA SER A 40 21.27 -24.37 -3.31
C SER A 40 19.76 -24.62 -3.28
N LYS A 41 19.11 -24.32 -2.15
CA LYS A 41 17.66 -24.45 -1.99
C LYS A 41 17.04 -23.13 -1.58
N PHE A 42 15.94 -22.74 -2.24
CA PHE A 42 15.08 -21.63 -1.83
C PHE A 42 13.66 -22.11 -1.63
N ALA A 43 13.03 -21.64 -0.54
CA ALA A 43 11.62 -21.90 -0.25
C ALA A 43 10.86 -20.57 -0.13
N THR A 44 9.62 -20.55 -0.61
CA THR A 44 8.73 -19.39 -0.56
C THR A 44 7.33 -19.84 -0.16
N LEU A 45 6.74 -19.22 0.84
CA LEU A 45 5.37 -19.50 1.25
C LEU A 45 4.35 -18.89 0.28
N PHE A 46 3.24 -19.58 0.07
CA PHE A 46 2.13 -19.08 -0.72
C PHE A 46 0.83 -19.05 0.10
N PRO A 47 -0.09 -18.12 -0.21
CA PRO A 47 -1.35 -18.03 0.49
C PRO A 47 -2.31 -19.16 0.07
N LYS A 48 -3.10 -19.68 1.02
CA LYS A 48 -4.00 -20.82 0.82
C LYS A 48 -4.94 -20.70 -0.39
N TYR A 49 -5.41 -19.51 -0.71
CA TYR A 49 -6.29 -19.30 -1.87
C TYR A 49 -5.62 -19.57 -3.24
N ARG A 50 -4.29 -19.72 -3.28
CA ARG A 50 -3.54 -20.06 -4.51
C ARG A 50 -3.33 -21.56 -4.70
N GLU A 51 -3.66 -22.36 -3.71
CA GLU A 51 -3.38 -23.80 -3.70
C GLU A 51 -3.91 -24.52 -4.94
N GLN A 52 -5.19 -24.31 -5.27
CA GLN A 52 -5.81 -24.96 -6.43
C GLN A 52 -5.10 -24.60 -7.74
N TYR A 53 -4.87 -23.32 -7.97
CA TYR A 53 -4.18 -22.86 -9.17
C TYR A 53 -2.77 -23.43 -9.28
N LEU A 54 -2.03 -23.47 -8.17
CA LEU A 54 -0.68 -24.01 -8.16
C LEU A 54 -0.65 -25.51 -8.42
N LYS A 55 -1.61 -26.28 -7.91
CA LYS A 55 -1.76 -27.70 -8.23
C LYS A 55 -1.95 -27.93 -9.75
N GLU A 56 -2.80 -27.13 -10.37
CA GLU A 56 -3.10 -27.25 -11.81
C GLU A 56 -1.89 -26.84 -12.67
N CYS A 57 -1.19 -25.76 -12.30
CA CYS A 57 -0.04 -25.25 -13.06
C CYS A 57 1.29 -25.98 -12.75
N TRP A 58 1.36 -26.75 -11.65
CA TRP A 58 2.62 -27.32 -11.16
C TRP A 58 3.34 -28.22 -12.17
N PRO A 59 2.67 -29.10 -12.90
CA PRO A 59 3.34 -29.92 -13.93
C PRO A 59 4.05 -29.08 -14.99
N LEU A 60 3.47 -27.92 -15.36
CA LEU A 60 4.07 -27.00 -16.33
C LEU A 60 5.32 -26.31 -15.74
N VAL A 61 5.23 -25.90 -14.47
CA VAL A 61 6.37 -25.31 -13.76
C VAL A 61 7.54 -26.29 -13.69
N GLN A 62 7.27 -27.55 -13.32
CA GLN A 62 8.29 -28.59 -13.24
C GLN A 62 8.92 -28.87 -14.60
N LYS A 63 8.11 -28.88 -15.68
CA LYS A 63 8.63 -29.09 -17.04
C LYS A 63 9.63 -28.02 -17.44
N VAL A 64 9.27 -26.74 -17.27
CA VAL A 64 10.13 -25.61 -17.66
C VAL A 64 11.40 -25.58 -16.80
N LEU A 65 11.31 -25.84 -15.49
CA LEU A 65 12.48 -25.85 -14.61
C LEU A 65 13.41 -27.05 -14.83
N LYS A 66 12.84 -28.19 -15.31
CA LYS A 66 13.63 -29.37 -15.67
C LYS A 66 14.55 -29.10 -16.86
N ASP A 67 14.17 -28.25 -17.81
CA ASP A 67 14.99 -27.83 -18.93
C ASP A 67 16.26 -27.10 -18.46
N HIS A 68 16.19 -26.44 -17.31
CA HIS A 68 17.33 -25.78 -16.62
C HIS A 68 17.98 -26.64 -15.53
N HIS A 69 17.65 -27.93 -15.45
CA HIS A 69 18.16 -28.85 -14.42
C HIS A 69 17.89 -28.42 -12.99
N ILE A 70 16.75 -27.77 -12.74
CA ILE A 70 16.27 -27.36 -11.41
C ILE A 70 15.12 -28.28 -10.98
N ILE A 71 15.15 -28.71 -9.71
CA ILE A 71 14.06 -29.46 -9.09
C ILE A 71 13.13 -28.50 -8.39
N ALA A 72 11.84 -28.59 -8.68
CA ALA A 72 10.78 -27.81 -8.01
C ALA A 72 9.86 -28.75 -7.21
N GLU A 73 9.64 -28.43 -5.94
CA GLU A 73 8.79 -29.17 -5.01
C GLU A 73 7.66 -28.27 -4.53
N LEU A 74 6.44 -28.80 -4.50
CA LEU A 74 5.27 -28.13 -3.96
C LEU A 74 4.80 -28.87 -2.71
N ASP A 75 4.88 -28.22 -1.57
CA ASP A 75 4.33 -28.72 -0.32
C ASP A 75 3.01 -28.00 -0.02
N LEU A 76 1.93 -28.79 -0.03
CA LEU A 76 0.58 -28.29 0.21
C LEU A 76 0.24 -28.23 1.70
N ILE A 77 0.91 -29.04 2.51
CA ILE A 77 0.69 -29.10 3.96
C ILE A 77 1.24 -27.85 4.60
N GLU A 78 2.50 -27.54 4.31
CA GLU A 78 3.16 -26.32 4.80
C GLU A 78 2.77 -25.07 4.00
N GLY A 79 2.24 -25.24 2.79
CA GLY A 79 1.95 -24.13 1.87
C GLY A 79 3.22 -23.48 1.35
N SER A 80 4.25 -24.29 1.02
CA SER A 80 5.53 -23.80 0.53
C SER A 80 5.85 -24.27 -0.89
N LEU A 81 6.56 -23.40 -1.63
CA LEU A 81 7.15 -23.66 -2.93
C LEU A 81 8.66 -23.72 -2.75
N SER A 82 9.30 -24.81 -3.07
CA SER A 82 10.75 -24.91 -2.98
C SER A 82 11.39 -25.24 -4.33
N VAL A 83 12.56 -24.66 -4.57
CA VAL A 83 13.39 -24.90 -5.75
C VAL A 83 14.79 -25.25 -5.29
N LYS A 84 15.40 -26.26 -5.94
CA LYS A 84 16.74 -26.75 -5.64
C LYS A 84 17.54 -26.84 -6.94
N THR A 85 18.82 -26.46 -6.88
CA THR A 85 19.75 -26.76 -7.97
C THR A 85 20.14 -28.24 -7.93
N THR A 86 20.61 -28.75 -9.04
CA THR A 86 21.24 -30.06 -9.15
C THR A 86 22.69 -29.91 -9.57
N ARG A 87 23.49 -30.96 -9.42
CA ARG A 87 24.90 -30.96 -9.90
C ARG A 87 25.01 -30.76 -11.42
N LYS A 88 23.94 -31.01 -12.17
CA LYS A 88 23.87 -30.81 -13.64
C LYS A 88 23.52 -29.38 -14.04
N THR A 89 23.19 -28.51 -13.06
CA THR A 89 22.87 -27.10 -13.34
C THR A 89 24.16 -26.37 -13.69
N TRP A 90 24.24 -25.88 -14.91
CA TRP A 90 25.41 -25.17 -15.40
C TRP A 90 25.36 -23.67 -15.13
N ASP A 91 24.20 -23.03 -15.16
CA ASP A 91 24.03 -21.60 -14.87
C ASP A 91 23.83 -21.35 -13.36
N PRO A 92 24.80 -20.71 -12.67
CA PRO A 92 24.71 -20.44 -11.25
C PRO A 92 23.65 -19.38 -10.91
N TYR A 93 23.26 -18.54 -11.88
CA TYR A 93 22.27 -17.48 -11.64
C TYR A 93 20.82 -17.95 -11.82
N ILE A 94 20.58 -19.03 -12.53
CA ILE A 94 19.24 -19.53 -12.84
C ILE A 94 18.40 -19.83 -11.60
N ILE A 95 19.03 -20.25 -10.50
CA ILE A 95 18.34 -20.50 -9.23
C ILE A 95 17.72 -19.22 -8.64
N VAL A 96 18.37 -18.07 -8.83
CA VAL A 96 17.85 -16.76 -8.40
C VAL A 96 16.64 -16.36 -9.23
N LYS A 97 16.67 -16.58 -10.53
CA LYS A 97 15.53 -16.38 -11.43
C LYS A 97 14.38 -17.34 -11.09
N ALA A 98 14.66 -18.60 -10.85
CA ALA A 98 13.68 -19.58 -10.42
C ALA A 98 13.01 -19.20 -9.08
N ARG A 99 13.79 -18.73 -8.11
CA ARG A 99 13.29 -18.19 -6.85
C ARG A 99 12.33 -17.02 -7.09
N ASP A 100 12.70 -16.11 -7.96
CA ASP A 100 11.88 -14.93 -8.26
C ASP A 100 10.60 -15.32 -9.03
N MET A 101 10.66 -16.32 -9.91
CA MET A 101 9.48 -16.94 -10.52
C MET A 101 8.54 -17.52 -9.45
N MET A 102 9.07 -18.23 -8.43
CA MET A 102 8.26 -18.77 -7.33
C MET A 102 7.60 -17.65 -6.50
N LYS A 103 8.32 -16.56 -6.22
CA LYS A 103 7.75 -15.39 -5.55
C LYS A 103 6.61 -14.78 -6.35
N LEU A 104 6.72 -14.69 -7.67
CA LEU A 104 5.66 -14.17 -8.55
C LEU A 104 4.43 -15.07 -8.53
N LEU A 105 4.61 -16.40 -8.63
CA LEU A 105 3.53 -17.37 -8.55
C LEU A 105 2.79 -17.28 -7.22
N SER A 106 3.51 -17.11 -6.11
CA SER A 106 2.91 -16.91 -4.79
C SER A 106 2.10 -15.61 -4.69
N ARG A 107 2.44 -14.60 -5.50
CA ARG A 107 1.77 -13.29 -5.57
C ARG A 107 0.70 -13.19 -6.65
N SER A 108 0.21 -14.32 -7.13
CA SER A 108 -0.89 -14.43 -8.10
C SER A 108 -0.56 -13.96 -9.51
N VAL A 109 0.68 -13.82 -9.86
CA VAL A 109 1.08 -13.63 -11.26
C VAL A 109 0.76 -14.92 -12.03
N PRO A 110 0.14 -14.84 -13.25
CA PRO A 110 -0.10 -16.01 -14.09
C PRO A 110 1.21 -16.68 -14.51
N PHE A 111 1.18 -17.98 -14.68
CA PHE A 111 2.34 -18.81 -15.04
C PHE A 111 3.04 -18.29 -16.30
N GLU A 112 2.27 -17.97 -17.34
CA GLU A 112 2.80 -17.46 -18.62
C GLU A 112 3.68 -16.21 -18.48
N GLN A 113 3.33 -15.32 -17.54
CA GLN A 113 4.13 -14.13 -17.27
C GLN A 113 5.29 -14.40 -16.31
N ALA A 114 5.10 -15.34 -15.38
CA ALA A 114 6.14 -15.68 -14.42
C ALA A 114 7.32 -16.43 -15.08
N VAL A 115 7.07 -17.26 -16.08
CA VAL A 115 8.11 -18.00 -16.82
C VAL A 115 9.08 -17.05 -17.55
N ARG A 116 8.60 -15.93 -18.05
CA ARG A 116 9.44 -14.95 -18.76
C ARG A 116 10.62 -14.44 -17.95
N VAL A 117 10.57 -14.52 -16.63
CA VAL A 117 11.68 -14.12 -15.76
C VAL A 117 12.93 -15.02 -15.92
N LEU A 118 12.76 -16.22 -16.47
CA LEU A 118 13.89 -17.10 -16.75
C LEU A 118 14.78 -16.56 -17.89
N GLU A 119 14.23 -15.71 -18.76
CA GLU A 119 14.99 -15.02 -19.80
C GLU A 119 15.92 -13.94 -19.18
N ASP A 120 17.11 -13.76 -19.78
CA ASP A 120 18.13 -12.83 -19.26
C ASP A 120 17.73 -11.36 -19.37
N GLU A 121 16.93 -11.02 -20.39
CA GLU A 121 16.53 -9.64 -20.66
C GLU A 121 15.37 -9.17 -19.78
N ILE A 122 14.69 -10.11 -19.12
CA ILE A 122 13.46 -9.86 -18.35
C ILE A 122 13.74 -10.04 -16.87
N GLY A 123 13.46 -8.99 -16.12
CA GLY A 123 13.51 -9.02 -14.66
C GLY A 123 12.14 -9.02 -14.04
N CYS A 124 12.10 -9.12 -12.72
CA CYS A 124 10.88 -8.92 -11.94
C CYS A 124 11.13 -7.98 -10.76
N ASP A 125 10.08 -7.33 -10.32
CA ASP A 125 10.10 -6.50 -9.11
C ASP A 125 8.80 -6.69 -8.31
N ILE A 126 8.94 -6.88 -7.00
CA ILE A 126 7.81 -7.00 -6.08
C ILE A 126 7.83 -5.82 -5.11
N ILE A 127 7.04 -4.82 -5.40
CA ILE A 127 7.00 -3.55 -4.70
C ILE A 127 6.00 -3.61 -3.54
N LYS A 128 6.47 -3.44 -2.32
CA LYS A 128 5.62 -3.38 -1.13
C LYS A 128 5.03 -1.98 -0.98
N ILE A 129 3.74 -1.81 -1.29
CA ILE A 129 3.07 -0.50 -1.29
C ILE A 129 2.48 -0.11 0.06
N ASN A 130 2.33 -1.05 0.99
CA ASN A 130 1.74 -0.78 2.31
C ASN A 130 2.58 0.17 3.17
N SER A 131 3.90 0.13 3.06
CA SER A 131 4.82 0.94 3.86
C SER A 131 4.71 2.45 3.62
N PHE A 132 4.18 2.87 2.47
CA PHE A 132 4.09 4.29 2.10
C PHE A 132 2.92 5.04 2.76
N VAL A 133 1.91 4.33 3.29
CA VAL A 133 0.68 4.96 3.78
C VAL A 133 0.21 4.31 5.07
N ARG A 134 0.08 5.11 6.14
CA ARG A 134 -0.37 4.60 7.45
C ARG A 134 -1.89 4.35 7.51
N LYS A 135 -2.69 5.23 6.87
CA LYS A 135 -4.16 5.17 6.93
C LYS A 135 -4.70 4.23 5.84
N GLN A 136 -5.46 3.21 6.25
CA GLN A 136 -6.07 2.21 5.37
C GLN A 136 -6.94 2.83 4.27
N GLU A 137 -7.79 3.78 4.59
CA GLU A 137 -8.65 4.45 3.61
C GLU A 137 -7.87 5.19 2.52
N THR A 138 -6.79 5.89 2.92
CA THR A 138 -5.95 6.60 1.96
C THR A 138 -5.15 5.62 1.10
N PHE A 139 -4.75 4.48 1.66
CA PHE A 139 -4.11 3.40 0.92
C PHE A 139 -5.03 2.85 -0.17
N ILE A 140 -6.28 2.51 0.18
CA ILE A 140 -7.27 2.00 -0.78
C ILE A 140 -7.51 3.01 -1.91
N LYS A 141 -7.71 4.30 -1.58
CA LYS A 141 -7.92 5.36 -2.57
C LYS A 141 -6.73 5.53 -3.51
N ARG A 142 -5.49 5.44 -2.99
CA ARG A 142 -4.27 5.56 -3.82
C ARG A 142 -4.07 4.31 -4.69
N ARG A 143 -4.34 3.12 -4.15
CA ARG A 143 -4.30 1.87 -4.92
C ARG A 143 -5.35 1.88 -6.05
N GLN A 144 -6.57 2.32 -5.78
CA GLN A 144 -7.59 2.49 -6.81
C GLN A 144 -7.18 3.49 -7.90
N ARG A 145 -6.48 4.57 -7.50
CA ARG A 145 -5.94 5.56 -8.45
C ARG A 145 -4.85 4.96 -9.34
N LEU A 146 -4.04 4.05 -8.83
CA LEU A 146 -3.03 3.34 -9.62
C LEU A 146 -3.69 2.45 -10.68
N ILE A 147 -4.75 1.74 -10.32
CA ILE A 147 -5.50 0.89 -11.25
C ILE A 147 -6.27 1.79 -12.24
N GLY A 148 -6.90 2.85 -11.74
CA GLY A 148 -7.76 3.75 -12.52
C GLY A 148 -9.14 3.17 -12.81
N PRO A 149 -10.02 3.95 -13.45
CA PRO A 149 -11.33 3.45 -13.88
C PRO A 149 -11.12 2.36 -14.92
N ASN A 150 -11.78 1.23 -14.74
CA ASN A 150 -11.71 0.06 -15.65
C ASN A 150 -10.27 -0.43 -15.97
N GLY A 151 -9.29 -0.15 -15.08
CA GLY A 151 -7.90 -0.54 -15.31
C GLY A 151 -7.14 0.27 -16.35
N VAL A 152 -7.69 1.34 -16.89
CA VAL A 152 -7.08 2.14 -17.98
C VAL A 152 -5.71 2.71 -17.59
N THR A 153 -5.57 3.21 -16.35
CA THR A 153 -4.30 3.76 -15.88
C THR A 153 -3.23 2.67 -15.80
N LEU A 154 -3.58 1.50 -15.26
CA LEU A 154 -2.67 0.37 -15.17
C LEU A 154 -2.22 -0.08 -16.58
N LYS A 155 -3.18 -0.23 -17.49
CA LYS A 155 -2.89 -0.62 -18.88
C LYS A 155 -2.02 0.38 -19.61
N SER A 156 -2.21 1.70 -19.36
CA SER A 156 -1.35 2.74 -19.92
C SER A 156 0.10 2.63 -19.40
N ILE A 157 0.26 2.28 -18.12
CA ILE A 157 1.60 2.06 -17.53
C ILE A 157 2.24 0.83 -18.19
N GLU A 158 1.53 -0.28 -18.31
CA GLU A 158 2.02 -1.50 -18.96
C GLU A 158 2.52 -1.24 -20.38
N LEU A 159 1.71 -0.54 -21.19
CA LEU A 159 2.04 -0.25 -22.59
C LEU A 159 3.23 0.71 -22.75
N LEU A 160 3.41 1.64 -21.80
CA LEU A 160 4.50 2.62 -21.88
C LEU A 160 5.81 2.08 -21.32
N THR A 161 5.76 1.17 -20.36
CA THR A 161 6.94 0.58 -19.73
C THR A 161 7.29 -0.80 -20.30
N GLU A 162 6.41 -1.36 -21.14
CA GLU A 162 6.54 -2.73 -21.71
C GLU A 162 6.63 -3.81 -20.63
N CYS A 163 6.10 -3.51 -19.43
CA CYS A 163 6.08 -4.41 -18.30
C CYS A 163 4.66 -4.91 -18.04
N TYR A 164 4.54 -6.17 -17.66
CA TYR A 164 3.32 -6.68 -17.05
C TYR A 164 3.24 -6.21 -15.59
N VAL A 165 2.12 -5.66 -15.16
CA VAL A 165 1.95 -5.12 -13.80
C VAL A 165 0.70 -5.65 -13.14
N LEU A 166 0.84 -6.35 -12.02
CA LEU A 166 -0.27 -6.89 -11.23
C LEU A 166 -0.33 -6.21 -9.87
N VAL A 167 -1.47 -5.59 -9.56
CA VAL A 167 -1.72 -4.96 -8.25
C VAL A 167 -2.55 -5.91 -7.40
N GLN A 168 -1.94 -6.49 -6.37
CA GLN A 168 -2.64 -7.41 -5.47
C GLN A 168 -2.36 -7.10 -4.00
N GLY A 169 -3.43 -6.95 -3.23
CA GLY A 169 -3.33 -6.70 -1.80
C GLY A 169 -2.43 -5.52 -1.47
N ASN A 170 -1.34 -5.79 -0.79
CA ASN A 170 -0.35 -4.81 -0.31
C ASN A 170 0.92 -4.75 -1.17
N THR A 171 0.94 -5.48 -2.27
CA THR A 171 2.10 -5.56 -3.17
C THR A 171 1.70 -5.33 -4.61
N VAL A 172 2.63 -4.83 -5.39
CA VAL A 172 2.53 -4.74 -6.85
C VAL A 172 3.68 -5.56 -7.42
N SER A 173 3.35 -6.53 -8.26
CA SER A 173 4.32 -7.35 -8.97
C SER A 173 4.47 -6.81 -10.38
N ALA A 174 5.70 -6.59 -10.83
CA ALA A 174 6.02 -6.16 -12.19
C ALA A 174 7.00 -7.14 -12.83
N VAL A 175 6.79 -7.45 -14.10
CA VAL A 175 7.65 -8.33 -14.90
C VAL A 175 7.90 -7.65 -16.25
N GLY A 176 9.15 -7.53 -16.65
CA GLY A 176 9.49 -6.90 -17.93
C GLY A 176 10.98 -6.49 -18.03
N PRO A 177 11.34 -5.72 -19.06
CA PRO A 177 12.70 -5.25 -19.25
C PRO A 177 13.15 -4.33 -18.10
N TYR A 178 14.42 -4.40 -17.74
CA TYR A 178 14.99 -3.67 -16.59
C TYR A 178 14.72 -2.16 -16.63
N LYS A 179 14.86 -1.54 -17.81
CA LYS A 179 14.55 -0.11 -18.00
C LYS A 179 13.10 0.22 -17.71
N GLY A 180 12.19 -0.65 -18.13
CA GLY A 180 10.76 -0.53 -17.87
C GLY A 180 10.41 -0.70 -16.39
N LEU A 181 11.03 -1.70 -15.72
CA LEU A 181 10.82 -1.95 -14.29
C LEU A 181 11.19 -0.75 -13.42
N VAL A 182 12.32 -0.09 -13.69
CA VAL A 182 12.73 1.13 -12.96
C VAL A 182 11.69 2.24 -13.13
N GLN A 183 11.13 2.42 -14.35
CA GLN A 183 10.11 3.41 -14.62
C GLN A 183 8.78 3.05 -13.95
N ALA A 184 8.35 1.80 -14.05
CA ALA A 184 7.13 1.28 -13.42
C ALA A 184 7.20 1.45 -11.89
N ARG A 185 8.32 1.07 -11.27
CA ARG A 185 8.55 1.24 -9.83
C ARG A 185 8.41 2.70 -9.41
N ARG A 186 9.04 3.63 -10.13
CA ARG A 186 8.94 5.06 -9.84
C ARG A 186 7.50 5.56 -9.89
N ILE A 187 6.73 5.18 -10.90
CA ILE A 187 5.31 5.57 -11.04
C ILE A 187 4.47 5.04 -9.87
N ILE A 188 4.68 3.77 -9.50
CA ILE A 188 3.97 3.12 -8.40
C ILE A 188 4.28 3.82 -7.07
N GLU A 189 5.55 4.05 -6.77
CA GLU A 189 5.97 4.76 -5.55
C GLU A 189 5.43 6.18 -5.49
N ASP A 190 5.52 6.94 -6.59
CA ASP A 190 5.00 8.31 -6.68
C ASP A 190 3.48 8.35 -6.48
N THR A 191 2.76 7.40 -7.04
CA THR A 191 1.31 7.28 -6.83
C THR A 191 0.98 7.05 -5.37
N MET A 192 1.76 6.20 -4.69
CA MET A 192 1.61 5.96 -3.25
C MET A 192 2.05 7.15 -2.40
N LYS A 193 2.96 8.02 -2.87
CA LYS A 193 3.34 9.31 -2.27
C LYS A 193 2.34 10.43 -2.56
N ASN A 194 1.20 10.12 -3.19
CA ASN A 194 0.12 11.05 -3.55
C ASN A 194 0.36 11.91 -4.79
N ILE A 195 1.25 11.50 -5.68
CA ILE A 195 1.40 12.09 -7.01
C ILE A 195 0.47 11.33 -7.95
N HIS A 196 -0.34 12.05 -8.74
CA HIS A 196 -1.27 11.39 -9.66
C HIS A 196 -0.49 10.72 -10.80
N PRO A 197 -0.75 9.43 -11.14
CA PRO A 197 0.01 8.68 -12.15
C PRO A 197 -0.03 9.32 -13.54
N MET A 198 -1.06 10.11 -13.83
CA MET A 198 -1.20 10.83 -15.10
C MET A 198 0.01 11.73 -15.41
N TYR A 199 0.64 12.32 -14.39
CA TYR A 199 1.82 13.17 -14.58
C TYR A 199 3.00 12.36 -15.11
N ASN A 200 3.25 11.21 -14.50
CA ASN A 200 4.33 10.31 -14.93
C ASN A 200 4.01 9.68 -16.30
N ILE A 201 2.75 9.32 -16.56
CA ILE A 201 2.31 8.81 -17.87
C ILE A 201 2.58 9.86 -18.96
N LYS A 202 2.21 11.13 -18.74
CA LYS A 202 2.49 12.22 -19.70
C LYS A 202 3.98 12.37 -19.97
N THR A 203 4.81 12.31 -18.93
CA THR A 203 6.28 12.39 -19.13
C THR A 203 6.83 11.21 -19.93
N LEU A 204 6.31 10.00 -19.72
CA LEU A 204 6.71 8.82 -20.49
C LEU A 204 6.26 8.92 -21.96
N MET A 205 5.04 9.40 -22.21
CA MET A 205 4.56 9.63 -23.58
C MET A 205 5.48 10.59 -24.34
N ILE A 206 5.83 11.72 -23.70
CA ILE A 206 6.75 12.70 -24.32
C ILE A 206 8.12 12.06 -24.57
N LYS A 207 8.68 11.32 -23.63
CA LYS A 207 9.94 10.62 -23.83
C LYS A 207 9.89 9.61 -24.98
N ARG A 208 8.77 8.89 -25.12
CA ARG A 208 8.57 7.94 -26.22
C ARG A 208 8.51 8.65 -27.57
N GLU A 209 7.88 9.82 -27.65
CA GLU A 209 7.87 10.62 -28.88
C GLU A 209 9.26 11.17 -29.22
N LEU A 210 9.98 11.72 -28.22
CA LEU A 210 11.35 12.20 -28.42
C LEU A 210 12.32 11.09 -28.85
N MET A 211 12.10 9.84 -28.41
CA MET A 211 12.92 8.69 -28.78
C MET A 211 12.75 8.31 -30.26
N LYS A 212 11.61 8.64 -30.88
CA LYS A 212 11.37 8.36 -32.30
C LYS A 212 12.19 9.27 -33.21
N ASP A 213 12.47 10.48 -32.79
CA ASP A 213 13.22 11.46 -33.57
C ASP A 213 14.73 11.17 -33.52
N PRO A 214 15.37 10.82 -34.63
CA PRO A 214 16.79 10.45 -34.66
C PRO A 214 17.72 11.59 -34.19
N LYS A 215 17.33 12.85 -34.40
CA LYS A 215 18.11 14.03 -33.98
C LYS A 215 18.08 14.24 -32.47
N LEU A 216 16.94 13.95 -31.82
CA LEU A 216 16.71 14.20 -30.39
C LEU A 216 17.04 12.99 -29.50
N LYS A 217 17.25 11.82 -30.09
CA LYS A 217 17.46 10.57 -29.35
C LYS A 217 18.62 10.64 -28.36
N ASN A 218 19.71 11.32 -28.71
CA ASN A 218 20.93 11.42 -27.92
C ASN A 218 21.03 12.71 -27.10
N GLU A 219 20.02 13.61 -27.18
CA GLU A 219 20.02 14.86 -26.43
C GLU A 219 19.45 14.71 -25.02
N ASN A 220 19.77 15.69 -24.15
CA ASN A 220 19.14 15.79 -22.84
C ASN A 220 17.71 16.31 -22.96
N TRP A 221 16.74 15.51 -22.52
CA TRP A 221 15.31 15.81 -22.65
C TRP A 221 14.73 16.65 -21.51
N ASP A 222 15.51 17.05 -20.51
CA ASP A 222 14.99 17.78 -19.33
C ASP A 222 14.28 19.09 -19.68
N ARG A 223 14.67 19.75 -20.77
CA ARG A 223 14.03 20.97 -21.28
C ARG A 223 12.62 20.74 -21.83
N PHE A 224 12.36 19.56 -22.39
CA PHE A 224 11.06 19.20 -23.00
C PHE A 224 10.09 18.60 -21.99
N LEU A 225 10.59 18.10 -20.87
CA LEU A 225 9.77 17.45 -19.86
C LEU A 225 9.00 18.48 -19.02
N PRO A 226 7.68 18.28 -18.81
CA PRO A 226 6.91 19.19 -18.00
C PRO A 226 7.32 19.08 -16.52
N LYS A 227 7.63 20.22 -15.91
CA LYS A 227 7.90 20.31 -14.48
C LYS A 227 6.58 20.52 -13.74
N PHE A 228 6.01 19.45 -13.19
CA PHE A 228 4.77 19.52 -12.41
C PHE A 228 5.08 20.08 -11.01
N LYS A 229 4.86 21.39 -10.81
CA LYS A 229 4.87 21.98 -9.47
C LYS A 229 3.47 21.83 -8.87
N SER A 230 3.36 21.33 -7.63
CA SER A 230 2.10 21.30 -6.90
C SER A 230 1.63 22.75 -6.66
N LYS A 231 0.61 23.18 -7.43
CA LYS A 231 -0.01 24.50 -7.25
C LYS A 231 -1.03 24.52 -6.10
N ASN A 232 -1.51 23.37 -5.66
CA ASN A 232 -2.59 23.21 -4.70
C ASN A 232 -2.11 22.84 -3.28
N VAL A 233 -0.87 23.15 -2.95
CA VAL A 233 -0.51 23.18 -1.53
C VAL A 233 -1.24 24.37 -0.94
N PRO A 234 -2.21 24.18 -0.01
CA PRO A 234 -2.83 25.30 0.65
C PRO A 234 -1.69 26.09 1.30
N ARG A 235 -1.45 27.32 0.82
CA ARG A 235 -0.52 28.23 1.47
C ARG A 235 -0.99 28.28 2.91
N LYS A 236 -0.16 27.80 3.84
CA LYS A 236 -0.41 28.06 5.25
C LYS A 236 -0.61 29.56 5.36
N VAL A 237 -1.87 29.96 5.53
CA VAL A 237 -2.19 31.36 5.78
C VAL A 237 -1.30 31.73 6.96
N SER A 238 -0.34 32.61 6.71
CA SER A 238 0.52 33.10 7.79
C SER A 238 -0.44 33.65 8.83
N LYS A 239 -0.48 33.03 10.01
CA LYS A 239 -1.31 33.53 11.11
C LYS A 239 -0.93 34.99 11.23
N LYS A 240 -1.86 35.90 10.90
CA LYS A 240 -1.66 37.33 11.09
C LYS A 240 -1.27 37.48 12.54
N LYS A 241 0.00 37.77 12.80
CA LYS A 241 0.46 38.07 14.17
C LYS A 241 -0.36 39.30 14.58
N ASN A 242 -1.22 39.16 15.56
CA ASN A 242 -1.92 40.29 16.16
C ASN A 242 -0.87 41.33 16.46
N LYS A 243 -1.02 42.54 15.90
CA LYS A 243 -0.12 43.65 16.21
C LYS A 243 -0.18 43.80 17.71
N LYS A 244 0.97 43.66 18.37
CA LYS A 244 1.06 43.94 19.82
C LYS A 244 0.63 45.38 20.01
N PRO A 245 -0.12 45.71 21.12
CA PRO A 245 -0.46 47.09 21.43
C PRO A 245 0.84 47.90 21.50
N TYR A 246 0.79 49.12 20.99
CA TYR A 246 1.92 50.03 21.04
C TYR A 246 2.27 50.33 22.52
N THR A 247 3.49 49.99 22.89
CA THR A 247 4.03 50.31 24.22
C THR A 247 5.13 51.35 24.04
N PRO A 248 5.04 52.52 24.69
CA PRO A 248 6.04 53.60 24.55
C PRO A 248 7.42 53.19 25.08
N PHE A 249 7.49 52.17 25.93
CA PHE A 249 8.74 51.65 26.50
C PHE A 249 9.04 50.26 25.92
N PRO A 250 10.33 49.94 25.68
CA PRO A 250 10.70 48.60 25.30
C PRO A 250 10.25 47.60 26.36
N PRO A 251 9.72 46.44 26.01
CA PRO A 251 9.34 45.42 26.96
C PRO A 251 10.59 45.00 27.77
N PRO A 252 10.44 44.70 29.09
CA PRO A 252 11.56 44.24 29.90
C PRO A 252 12.22 43.03 29.21
N GLN A 253 13.53 43.01 29.27
CA GLN A 253 14.29 41.91 28.68
C GLN A 253 13.84 40.58 29.31
N PRO A 254 13.60 39.53 28.49
CA PRO A 254 13.27 38.24 29.05
C PRO A 254 14.44 37.77 29.92
N GLU A 255 14.16 37.40 31.14
CA GLU A 255 15.12 36.86 32.08
C GLU A 255 15.91 35.71 31.46
N SER A 256 17.23 35.73 31.62
CA SER A 256 18.07 34.65 31.14
C SER A 256 17.76 33.35 31.90
N LYS A 257 18.13 32.20 31.31
CA LYS A 257 17.96 30.90 31.98
C LYS A 257 18.74 30.85 33.31
N ILE A 258 19.87 31.54 33.36
CA ILE A 258 20.73 31.61 34.56
C ILE A 258 20.05 32.42 35.65
N ASP A 259 19.45 33.57 35.33
CA ASP A 259 18.73 34.41 36.27
C ASP A 259 17.54 33.66 36.90
N LYS A 260 16.80 32.89 36.06
CA LYS A 260 15.72 32.05 36.57
C LYS A 260 16.22 30.93 37.49
N GLN A 261 17.36 30.34 37.18
CA GLN A 261 17.97 29.32 38.04
C GLN A 261 18.52 29.90 39.34
N LEU A 262 19.00 31.14 39.31
CA LEU A 262 19.43 31.86 40.51
C LEU A 262 18.22 32.22 41.38
N ALA A 263 17.15 32.73 40.80
CA ALA A 263 15.92 33.08 41.51
C ALA A 263 15.23 31.85 42.15
N THR A 264 15.26 30.69 41.50
CA THR A 264 14.73 29.43 42.04
C THR A 264 15.72 28.66 42.92
N GLY A 265 16.96 29.14 43.08
CA GLY A 265 18.02 28.47 43.84
C GLY A 265 18.57 27.21 43.15
N GLU A 266 18.10 26.86 41.94
CA GLU A 266 18.53 25.67 41.22
C GLU A 266 19.97 25.72 40.70
N TYR A 267 20.51 26.94 40.62
CA TYR A 267 21.90 27.13 40.17
C TYR A 267 22.91 26.45 41.12
N PHE A 268 22.66 26.48 42.42
CA PHE A 268 23.54 25.92 43.44
C PHE A 268 23.37 24.41 43.66
N LEU A 269 22.35 23.79 43.08
CA LEU A 269 22.11 22.37 43.23
C LEU A 269 23.09 21.54 42.39
N LYS A 270 23.58 20.44 42.96
CA LYS A 270 24.39 19.45 42.23
C LYS A 270 23.59 18.81 41.13
N SER A 271 24.24 18.26 40.10
CA SER A 271 23.61 17.61 38.94
C SER A 271 22.59 16.54 39.34
N ASP A 272 22.91 15.73 40.36
CA ASP A 272 22.04 14.66 40.83
C ASP A 272 20.79 15.19 41.53
N GLN A 273 20.93 16.26 42.29
CA GLN A 273 19.79 16.94 42.93
C GLN A 273 18.86 17.60 41.91
N LYS A 274 19.43 18.23 40.88
CA LYS A 274 18.62 18.79 39.76
C LYS A 274 17.85 17.71 39.06
N ARG A 275 18.49 16.54 38.81
CA ARG A 275 17.88 15.39 38.18
C ARG A 275 16.77 14.79 39.03
N ALA A 276 17.00 14.64 40.33
CA ALA A 276 16.00 14.13 41.29
C ALA A 276 14.78 15.06 41.37
N LYS A 277 14.97 16.39 41.45
CA LYS A 277 13.91 17.38 41.44
C LYS A 277 13.06 17.31 40.17
N HIS A 278 13.71 17.23 39.00
CA HIS A 278 13.00 17.14 37.74
C HIS A 278 12.23 15.82 37.58
N LEU A 279 12.75 14.75 38.16
CA LEU A 279 12.09 13.45 38.18
C LEU A 279 10.84 13.52 39.07
N HIS A 280 10.92 14.10 40.24
CA HIS A 280 9.80 14.31 41.15
C HIS A 280 8.69 15.19 40.54
N GLU A 281 9.04 16.30 39.92
CA GLU A 281 8.07 17.16 39.20
C GLU A 281 7.38 16.39 38.03
N LYS A 282 8.11 15.52 37.37
CA LYS A 282 7.55 14.67 36.28
C LYS A 282 6.58 13.64 36.84
N GLU A 283 6.89 13.03 37.96
CA GLU A 283 6.02 12.05 38.63
C GLU A 283 4.75 12.73 39.17
N GLU A 284 4.85 13.92 39.79
CA GLU A 284 3.69 14.71 40.22
C GLU A 284 2.76 15.03 39.01
N LYS A 285 3.34 15.53 37.93
CA LYS A 285 2.54 15.79 36.69
C LYS A 285 1.87 14.53 36.14
N GLN A 286 2.56 13.40 36.18
CA GLN A 286 1.98 12.12 35.76
C GLN A 286 0.87 11.67 36.72
N ALA A 287 1.04 11.85 38.02
CA ALA A 287 0.03 11.51 39.01
C ALA A 287 -1.25 12.36 38.82
N LEU A 288 -1.09 13.68 38.60
CA LEU A 288 -2.22 14.57 38.29
C LEU A 288 -2.96 14.16 37.01
N VAL A 289 -2.22 13.85 35.94
CA VAL A 289 -2.82 13.37 34.67
C VAL A 289 -3.53 12.03 34.88
N LYS A 290 -2.96 11.12 35.70
CA LYS A 290 -3.59 9.84 36.03
C LYS A 290 -4.90 10.06 36.80
N LYS A 291 -4.89 10.90 37.83
CA LYS A 291 -6.11 11.26 38.59
C LYS A 291 -7.19 11.83 37.67
N SER A 292 -6.84 12.78 36.82
CA SER A 292 -7.79 13.37 35.84
C SER A 292 -8.38 12.33 34.90
N ARG A 293 -7.60 11.34 34.41
CA ARG A 293 -8.09 10.24 33.57
C ARG A 293 -9.02 9.30 34.32
N ASP A 294 -8.69 9.00 35.59
CA ASP A 294 -9.51 8.10 36.40
C ASP A 294 -10.86 8.79 36.76
N GLU A 295 -10.87 10.08 37.04
CA GLU A 295 -12.09 10.87 37.21
C GLU A 295 -12.96 10.89 35.93
N GLN A 296 -12.33 11.05 34.77
CA GLN A 296 -13.04 10.97 33.48
C GLN A 296 -13.65 9.58 33.23
N ARG A 297 -12.91 8.51 33.57
CA ARG A 297 -13.41 7.13 33.47
C ARG A 297 -14.57 6.88 34.43
N GLN A 298 -14.48 7.36 35.66
CA GLN A 298 -15.56 7.24 36.64
C GLN A 298 -16.82 7.97 36.18
N LYS A 299 -16.69 9.18 35.61
CA LYS A 299 -17.82 9.93 35.03
C LYS A 299 -18.46 9.19 33.86
N ALA A 300 -17.66 8.50 33.03
CA ALA A 300 -18.16 7.70 31.92
C ALA A 300 -18.82 6.38 32.35
N TYR A 301 -18.51 5.90 33.57
CA TYR A 301 -18.99 4.63 34.11
C TYR A 301 -20.26 4.79 34.98
N VAL A 302 -20.82 5.98 35.10
CA VAL A 302 -22.13 6.13 35.76
C VAL A 302 -23.18 5.46 34.88
N PRO A 303 -23.74 4.29 35.29
CA PRO A 303 -24.79 3.64 34.51
C PRO A 303 -25.96 4.62 34.37
N PRO A 304 -26.56 4.71 33.17
CA PRO A 304 -27.77 5.54 33.00
C PRO A 304 -28.81 5.07 34.01
N GLN A 305 -29.32 5.99 34.84
CA GLN A 305 -30.39 5.67 35.79
C GLN A 305 -31.56 5.02 35.03
N GLU A 306 -31.79 3.75 35.32
CA GLU A 306 -32.94 3.05 34.78
C GLU A 306 -34.18 3.78 35.30
N LYS A 307 -34.96 4.31 34.39
CA LYS A 307 -36.26 4.84 34.72
C LYS A 307 -37.08 3.67 35.26
N THR A 308 -37.36 3.69 36.56
CA THR A 308 -38.28 2.75 37.20
C THR A 308 -39.53 2.65 36.34
N ALA A 309 -39.82 1.45 35.89
CA ALA A 309 -40.98 1.17 35.04
C ALA A 309 -42.25 1.61 35.75
N GLY A 310 -42.76 2.75 35.35
CA GLY A 310 -44.15 3.10 35.61
C GLY A 310 -45.05 2.16 34.83
N PRO A 311 -46.34 1.94 35.27
CA PRO A 311 -47.21 0.93 34.67
C PRO A 311 -47.35 1.15 33.16
N SER A 312 -47.16 0.09 32.43
CA SER A 312 -47.22 0.01 30.97
C SER A 312 -48.62 0.44 30.46
N THR A 313 -48.71 1.63 29.92
CA THR A 313 -49.74 1.97 28.95
C THR A 313 -49.15 1.78 27.56
N SER A 314 -49.59 0.72 26.91
CA SER A 314 -49.44 0.46 25.49
C SER A 314 -49.92 1.64 24.68
N ASN A 315 -49.15 1.95 23.64
CA ASN A 315 -49.36 2.83 22.47
C ASN A 315 -48.42 4.03 22.45
N THR A 316 -47.17 3.78 22.13
CA THR A 316 -46.32 4.80 21.49
C THR A 316 -46.35 4.56 19.99
N GLU A 317 -47.38 5.10 19.32
CA GLU A 317 -47.30 5.39 17.89
C GLU A 317 -46.08 6.27 17.68
N LEU A 318 -45.10 5.74 16.93
CA LEU A 318 -43.93 6.49 16.53
C LEU A 318 -44.37 7.71 15.73
N ASP A 319 -44.25 8.89 16.32
CA ASP A 319 -44.69 10.16 15.76
C ASP A 319 -43.86 10.47 14.49
N ILE A 320 -44.28 9.87 13.38
CA ILE A 320 -43.62 9.94 12.05
C ILE A 320 -43.56 11.38 11.57
N SER A 321 -44.52 12.23 12.04
CA SER A 321 -44.55 13.66 11.72
C SER A 321 -43.39 14.44 12.34
N LYS A 322 -42.99 14.15 13.57
CA LYS A 322 -41.83 14.76 14.24
C LYS A 322 -40.51 14.30 13.62
N LEU A 323 -40.44 13.06 13.17
CA LEU A 323 -39.25 12.55 12.44
C LEU A 323 -39.11 13.18 11.06
N LYS A 324 -40.21 13.33 10.31
CA LYS A 324 -40.21 14.04 9.02
C LYS A 324 -39.84 15.52 9.16
N ALA A 325 -40.29 16.19 10.21
CA ALA A 325 -39.93 17.59 10.48
C ALA A 325 -38.44 17.76 10.83
N LYS A 326 -37.88 16.84 11.61
CA LYS A 326 -36.42 16.81 11.87
C LYS A 326 -35.60 16.56 10.59
N MET A 327 -36.00 15.62 9.75
CA MET A 327 -35.33 15.38 8.46
C MET A 327 -35.41 16.58 7.52
N LYS A 328 -36.57 17.29 7.48
CA LYS A 328 -36.75 18.49 6.67
C LYS A 328 -35.92 19.69 7.15
N LYS A 329 -35.63 19.82 8.45
CA LYS A 329 -34.70 20.81 9.01
C LYS A 329 -33.27 20.50 8.66
N TYR A 330 -32.83 19.24 8.67
CA TYR A 330 -31.48 18.83 8.28
C TYR A 330 -31.22 19.01 6.77
N SER A 331 -32.21 18.77 5.92
CA SER A 331 -32.06 18.94 4.46
C SER A 331 -32.00 20.42 4.01
N LYS A 332 -32.56 21.36 4.78
CA LYS A 332 -32.50 22.81 4.48
C LYS A 332 -31.17 23.45 4.87
N GLY A 333 -30.42 22.88 5.83
CA GLY A 333 -29.14 23.41 6.30
C GLY A 333 -27.93 23.03 5.44
N HIS A 334 -28.01 22.02 4.58
CA HIS A 334 -26.88 21.50 3.83
C HIS A 334 -27.18 21.37 2.34
N LYS A 335 -27.36 22.50 1.65
CA LYS A 335 -27.31 22.54 0.19
C LYS A 335 -25.86 22.27 -0.27
N GLY A 336 -25.53 21.01 -0.55
CA GLY A 336 -24.24 20.66 -1.15
C GLY A 336 -23.65 19.29 -0.75
N LEU A 337 -24.21 18.54 0.16
CA LEU A 337 -23.70 17.22 0.52
C LEU A 337 -24.21 16.14 -0.44
N LYS A 338 -23.30 15.39 -1.07
CA LYS A 338 -23.64 14.24 -1.92
C LYS A 338 -24.37 13.15 -1.11
N LYS A 339 -25.31 12.45 -1.74
CA LYS A 339 -26.14 11.39 -1.14
C LYS A 339 -25.39 10.34 -0.28
N SER A 340 -24.12 10.06 -0.60
CA SER A 340 -23.25 9.15 0.15
C SER A 340 -22.80 9.68 1.51
N GLN A 341 -22.77 11.00 1.71
CA GLN A 341 -22.38 11.61 2.98
C GLN A 341 -23.56 11.72 3.97
N LEU A 342 -24.77 11.78 3.46
CA LEU A 342 -25.98 11.79 4.29
C LEU A 342 -26.20 10.46 5.02
N VAL A 343 -25.82 9.35 4.40
CA VAL A 343 -25.88 8.00 5.01
C VAL A 343 -24.88 7.87 6.16
N MET A 344 -23.69 8.47 6.04
CA MET A 344 -22.67 8.45 7.09
C MET A 344 -23.05 9.29 8.32
N LEU A 345 -23.74 10.43 8.14
CA LEU A 345 -24.15 11.30 9.25
C LEU A 345 -25.25 10.67 10.12
N VAL A 346 -26.06 9.78 9.56
CA VAL A 346 -27.09 9.04 10.33
C VAL A 346 -26.44 7.94 11.20
N TYR A 347 -25.25 7.46 10.84
CA TYR A 347 -24.51 6.47 11.64
C TYR A 347 -23.81 7.07 12.87
N ASP A 348 -23.40 8.35 12.80
CA ASP A 348 -22.65 8.98 13.90
C ASP A 348 -23.54 9.39 15.09
N VAL A 349 -24.84 9.46 14.91
CA VAL A 349 -25.80 9.91 15.96
C VAL A 349 -26.30 8.74 16.84
N ARG A 350 -26.05 7.47 16.46
CA ARG A 350 -26.46 6.30 17.24
C ARG A 350 -25.41 5.20 17.27
N GLY A 351 -24.37 5.47 18.02
CA GLY A 351 -23.41 4.42 18.37
C GLY A 351 -23.96 3.44 19.38
N TYR A 352 -24.89 2.58 19.04
CA TYR A 352 -25.19 1.32 19.74
C TYR A 352 -26.52 0.75 19.22
N THR A 353 -26.45 -0.15 18.26
CA THR A 353 -27.54 -1.10 18.03
C THR A 353 -26.96 -2.44 17.57
N SER A 354 -27.43 -3.50 18.21
CA SER A 354 -27.03 -4.87 17.94
C SER A 354 -27.22 -5.28 16.48
N PHE A 355 -26.28 -6.04 15.96
CA PHE A 355 -26.10 -6.49 14.56
C PHE A 355 -27.39 -7.08 13.89
N GLY A 356 -28.37 -7.53 14.67
CA GLY A 356 -29.59 -8.15 14.13
C GLY A 356 -30.68 -7.19 13.63
N LYS A 357 -30.61 -5.90 13.98
CA LYS A 357 -31.63 -4.89 13.56
C LYS A 357 -31.20 -4.08 12.33
N LEU A 358 -29.92 -4.14 11.95
CA LEU A 358 -29.38 -3.38 10.81
C LEU A 358 -29.89 -3.88 9.45
N ASN A 359 -30.04 -5.18 9.28
CA ASN A 359 -30.44 -5.76 7.99
C ASN A 359 -31.88 -5.41 7.59
N LYS A 360 -32.78 -5.29 8.56
CA LYS A 360 -34.17 -4.90 8.27
C LYS A 360 -34.33 -3.43 7.86
N PHE A 361 -33.47 -2.57 8.41
CA PHE A 361 -33.52 -1.13 8.08
C PHE A 361 -32.92 -0.84 6.69
N TYR A 362 -31.93 -1.61 6.27
CA TYR A 362 -31.31 -1.47 4.95
C TYR A 362 -32.26 -1.87 3.82
N LEU A 363 -33.05 -2.92 4.04
CA LEU A 363 -34.03 -3.40 3.05
C LEU A 363 -35.19 -2.40 2.86
N VAL A 364 -35.70 -1.83 3.96
CA VAL A 364 -36.80 -0.85 3.92
C VAL A 364 -36.37 0.47 3.27
N MET A 365 -35.13 0.92 3.52
CA MET A 365 -34.57 2.15 2.90
C MET A 365 -34.24 1.98 1.43
N SER A 366 -33.82 0.80 0.99
CA SER A 366 -33.56 0.51 -0.42
C SER A 366 -34.85 0.52 -1.25
N CYS A 367 -35.95 -0.01 -0.72
CA CYS A 367 -37.24 0.02 -1.40
C CYS A 367 -37.84 1.43 -1.49
N PHE A 368 -37.59 2.29 -0.48
CA PHE A 368 -38.12 3.67 -0.48
C PHE A 368 -37.35 4.60 -1.45
N LEU A 369 -36.09 4.27 -1.79
CA LEU A 369 -35.26 5.11 -2.66
C LEU A 369 -35.42 4.77 -4.16
N ASN A 370 -35.95 3.58 -4.48
CA ASN A 370 -36.07 3.13 -5.87
C ASN A 370 -37.48 3.21 -6.45
N GLY A 371 -38.47 3.68 -5.71
CA GLY A 371 -39.82 3.92 -6.21
C GLY A 371 -40.55 2.69 -6.75
N SER A 372 -40.10 1.49 -6.44
CA SER A 372 -40.72 0.24 -6.84
C SER A 372 -41.63 -0.27 -5.72
N SER A 373 -42.87 -0.56 -6.08
CA SER A 373 -43.89 -1.23 -5.24
C SER A 373 -43.27 -2.56 -4.73
N ALA A 374 -43.49 -2.83 -3.45
CA ALA A 374 -42.95 -4.01 -2.78
C ALA A 374 -43.39 -5.30 -3.49
N PRO A 375 -42.47 -6.15 -3.91
CA PRO A 375 -42.84 -7.45 -4.45
C PRO A 375 -43.29 -8.37 -3.29
N SER A 376 -44.27 -9.22 -3.60
CA SER A 376 -44.94 -10.22 -2.76
C SER A 376 -44.04 -11.36 -2.24
N PHE A 377 -42.85 -11.06 -1.74
CA PHE A 377 -41.85 -12.03 -1.30
C PHE A 377 -41.71 -12.19 0.23
N LEU A 378 -42.79 -11.93 0.98
CA LEU A 378 -42.77 -11.99 2.46
C LEU A 378 -43.30 -13.29 3.05
N SER A 379 -43.52 -14.36 2.27
CA SER A 379 -44.12 -15.61 2.80
C SER A 379 -43.16 -16.81 2.93
N ALA A 380 -41.84 -16.62 2.94
CA ALA A 380 -40.89 -17.73 3.13
C ALA A 380 -39.73 -17.33 4.04
N VAL A 381 -39.99 -17.13 5.31
CA VAL A 381 -38.93 -17.09 6.34
C VAL A 381 -39.35 -18.02 7.49
N ASN A 382 -39.05 -19.28 7.32
CA ASN A 382 -38.80 -20.19 8.45
C ASN A 382 -37.54 -20.99 8.13
N ASN A 383 -36.65 -20.98 9.17
CA ASN A 383 -35.43 -21.79 9.29
C ASN A 383 -34.16 -21.36 8.50
N ASN A 384 -33.36 -20.55 9.19
CA ASN A 384 -31.88 -20.52 9.31
C ASN A 384 -30.96 -21.00 8.15
N THR A 385 -31.36 -20.94 6.89
CA THR A 385 -30.46 -21.16 5.76
C THR A 385 -30.82 -20.26 4.58
N TRP A 386 -29.86 -19.42 4.16
CA TRP A 386 -29.99 -18.56 2.98
C TRP A 386 -29.41 -19.29 1.77
N ILE A 387 -30.23 -19.60 0.80
CA ILE A 387 -29.83 -20.04 -0.54
C ILE A 387 -30.10 -18.88 -1.49
N PHE A 388 -29.05 -18.34 -2.10
CA PHE A 388 -29.15 -17.35 -3.17
C PHE A 388 -29.38 -18.07 -4.49
N TYR A 389 -30.51 -17.83 -5.15
CA TYR A 389 -30.68 -18.08 -6.58
C TYR A 389 -30.46 -16.77 -7.33
N GLN A 390 -29.52 -16.79 -8.27
CA GLN A 390 -29.33 -15.77 -9.28
C GLN A 390 -30.29 -16.08 -10.45
N PHE A 391 -31.09 -15.09 -10.80
CA PHE A 391 -31.62 -14.95 -12.16
C PHE A 391 -31.19 -13.58 -12.68
#